data_83623aaee73254135ffa98a173a94ebf
#
_entry.id   83623aaee73254135ffa98a173a94ebf
#
_cell.length_a   1.000
_cell.length_b   1.000
_cell.length_c   1.000
_cell.angle_alpha   90.00
_cell.angle_beta   90.00
_cell.angle_gamma   90.00
#
_symmetry.space_group_name_H-M   'P 1'
#
loop_
_entity.id
_entity.type
_entity.pdbx_description
1 polymer ?
#
loop_
_entity_poly.entity_id
_entity_poly.type
_entity_poly.pdbx_seq_one_letter_code
_entity_poly.pdbx_strand_id
1 'polypeptide(L)'
;YTITIPEGLVTGPNQMPAPAFSLNFSTLDLHSNLVMATSPEAEKLYKFLIENYGKKTISGMMADVAWNTDEAEQVNAWTGHYPALNTFDYMHIRYSGENWIDYSDISPVTNWANAGGIVSCMWHWNVPKNTDSNIDDYTATLSETVFNAQKATEEGTWENGIVKADLETVANMLKQLKEAKIPVLWRPLHEAAGQFFWWGKDAESFKALWKMMFTYFKEQGLDNLIWVWTSENKDDANWYPGDEYVDIIGRDLYGKTAEECAEEFKALSALYGDRMIALTECGYYADSNDASKNSPIGNIEAQWNNGAAWSWFMPWYGNAGEGTEARPHADKAWWEAAFQSENVLDREAVKEAMSKL
;
A
#
# COMPACT_ATOMS: atom_id res chain seq x y z
N TYR A 1 2.09 14.31 -27.26
CA TYR A 1 1.92 13.71 -28.59
C TYR A 1 0.53 14.01 -29.13
N THR A 2 0.44 14.16 -30.45
CA THR A 2 -0.83 14.37 -31.17
C THR A 2 -0.90 13.36 -32.30
N ILE A 3 -1.97 12.57 -32.32
CA ILE A 3 -2.35 11.75 -33.48
C ILE A 3 -3.43 12.51 -34.22
N THR A 4 -3.20 12.83 -35.49
CA THR A 4 -4.20 13.47 -36.35
C THR A 4 -4.55 12.55 -37.50
N ILE A 5 -5.82 12.29 -37.72
CA ILE A 5 -6.36 11.62 -38.87
C ILE A 5 -7.08 12.69 -39.71
N PRO A 6 -6.54 13.06 -40.88
CA PRO A 6 -7.18 14.06 -41.75
C PRO A 6 -8.56 13.59 -42.22
N GLU A 7 -9.42 14.56 -42.54
CA GLU A 7 -10.70 14.28 -43.17
C GLU A 7 -10.52 13.47 -44.44
N GLY A 8 -11.32 12.44 -44.60
CA GLY A 8 -11.32 11.57 -45.79
C GLY A 8 -10.21 10.52 -45.87
N LEU A 9 -9.27 10.47 -44.86
CA LEU A 9 -8.28 9.39 -44.79
C LEU A 9 -8.95 8.02 -44.51
N VAL A 10 -10.04 8.04 -43.78
CA VAL A 10 -10.89 6.86 -43.53
C VAL A 10 -12.25 7.06 -44.17
N THR A 11 -12.74 6.07 -44.87
CA THR A 11 -14.07 6.09 -45.50
C THR A 11 -14.93 4.97 -44.97
N GLY A 12 -16.22 5.23 -44.76
CA GLY A 12 -17.21 4.23 -44.38
C GLY A 12 -17.57 3.28 -45.51
N PRO A 13 -18.36 2.23 -45.27
CA PRO A 13 -18.80 1.26 -46.27
C PRO A 13 -19.54 1.88 -47.48
N ASN A 14 -20.12 3.05 -47.28
CA ASN A 14 -20.82 3.84 -48.31
C ASN A 14 -19.91 4.87 -49.01
N GLN A 15 -18.59 4.76 -48.85
CA GLN A 15 -17.57 5.67 -49.37
C GLN A 15 -17.67 7.12 -48.86
N MET A 16 -18.46 7.37 -47.83
CA MET A 16 -18.50 8.67 -47.18
C MET A 16 -17.20 8.90 -46.37
N PRO A 17 -16.54 10.07 -46.55
CA PRO A 17 -15.34 10.39 -45.75
C PRO A 17 -15.69 10.56 -44.28
N ALA A 18 -14.83 10.01 -43.39
CA ALA A 18 -14.91 10.32 -41.98
C ALA A 18 -14.41 11.75 -41.74
N PRO A 19 -14.98 12.47 -40.76
CA PRO A 19 -14.47 13.79 -40.36
C PRO A 19 -13.03 13.70 -39.80
N ALA A 20 -12.30 14.82 -39.86
CA ALA A 20 -10.99 14.90 -39.26
C ALA A 20 -11.08 14.58 -37.74
N PHE A 21 -10.14 13.81 -37.26
CA PHE A 21 -10.03 13.44 -35.82
C PHE A 21 -8.63 13.80 -35.33
N SER A 22 -8.56 14.37 -34.12
CA SER A 22 -7.30 14.63 -33.44
C SER A 22 -7.36 14.16 -32.00
N LEU A 23 -6.37 13.36 -31.59
CA LEU A 23 -6.18 12.90 -30.24
C LEU A 23 -4.86 13.44 -29.71
N ASN A 24 -4.92 14.20 -28.63
CA ASN A 24 -3.74 14.60 -27.88
C ASN A 24 -3.55 13.64 -26.70
N PHE A 25 -2.33 13.18 -26.52
CA PHE A 25 -1.95 12.38 -25.36
C PHE A 25 -0.49 12.69 -24.95
N SER A 26 -0.19 12.49 -23.69
CA SER A 26 1.17 12.48 -23.16
C SER A 26 1.54 11.09 -22.71
N THR A 27 2.81 10.70 -22.86
CA THR A 27 3.35 9.53 -22.18
C THR A 27 3.59 9.89 -20.71
N LEU A 28 3.34 8.96 -19.81
CA LEU A 28 3.67 9.11 -18.42
C LEU A 28 5.20 9.03 -18.28
N ASP A 29 5.82 10.07 -17.72
CA ASP A 29 7.24 10.09 -17.39
C ASP A 29 7.36 9.79 -15.89
N LEU A 30 7.38 8.49 -15.57
CA LEU A 30 7.45 8.04 -14.19
C LEU A 30 8.84 8.29 -13.61
N HIS A 31 8.85 8.71 -12.36
CA HIS A 31 10.08 8.79 -11.57
C HIS A 31 10.74 7.41 -11.49
N SER A 32 11.92 7.28 -12.07
CA SER A 32 12.60 5.99 -12.26
C SER A 32 13.66 5.69 -11.19
N ASN A 33 14.01 6.66 -10.34
CA ASN A 33 15.02 6.51 -9.31
C ASN A 33 14.36 6.31 -7.94
N LEU A 34 14.82 5.34 -7.18
CA LEU A 34 14.39 5.15 -5.79
C LEU A 34 14.97 6.25 -4.90
N VAL A 35 14.17 6.73 -3.93
CA VAL A 35 14.57 7.83 -3.02
C VAL A 35 15.60 7.37 -1.97
N MET A 36 15.59 6.09 -1.63
CA MET A 36 16.50 5.52 -0.62
C MET A 36 17.16 4.23 -1.08
N ALA A 37 16.38 3.29 -1.63
CA ALA A 37 16.86 1.95 -1.92
C ALA A 37 17.91 1.95 -3.04
N THR A 38 18.94 1.15 -2.83
CA THR A 38 20.05 0.94 -3.78
C THR A 38 20.42 -0.54 -3.90
N SER A 39 19.68 -1.43 -3.22
CA SER A 39 19.91 -2.86 -3.38
C SER A 39 19.45 -3.32 -4.77
N PRO A 40 20.18 -4.23 -5.42
CA PRO A 40 19.81 -4.76 -6.74
C PRO A 40 18.40 -5.36 -6.78
N GLU A 41 17.98 -5.97 -5.68
CA GLU A 41 16.67 -6.58 -5.54
C GLU A 41 15.55 -5.52 -5.50
N ALA A 42 15.77 -4.39 -4.80
CA ALA A 42 14.82 -3.27 -4.76
C ALA A 42 14.74 -2.55 -6.11
N GLU A 43 15.88 -2.30 -6.76
CA GLU A 43 15.92 -1.71 -8.09
C GLU A 43 15.19 -2.60 -9.11
N LYS A 44 15.39 -3.92 -9.03
CA LYS A 44 14.72 -4.89 -9.89
C LYS A 44 13.20 -4.90 -9.66
N LEU A 45 12.76 -4.91 -8.40
CA LEU A 45 11.33 -4.83 -8.07
C LEU A 45 10.71 -3.51 -8.57
N TYR A 46 11.36 -2.38 -8.32
CA TYR A 46 10.85 -1.08 -8.74
C TYR A 46 10.75 -0.96 -10.27
N LYS A 47 11.76 -1.45 -10.99
CA LYS A 47 11.72 -1.54 -12.44
C LYS A 47 10.55 -2.40 -12.93
N PHE A 48 10.32 -3.56 -12.32
CA PHE A 48 9.17 -4.41 -12.63
C PHE A 48 7.85 -3.67 -12.44
N LEU A 49 7.69 -2.92 -11.33
CA LEU A 49 6.49 -2.14 -11.07
C LEU A 49 6.27 -1.07 -12.16
N ILE A 50 7.31 -0.31 -12.51
CA ILE A 50 7.26 0.71 -13.57
C ILE A 50 6.87 0.10 -14.92
N GLU A 51 7.48 -1.03 -15.31
CA GLU A 51 7.23 -1.66 -16.61
C GLU A 51 5.80 -2.19 -16.75
N ASN A 52 5.14 -2.50 -15.63
CA ASN A 52 3.76 -2.99 -15.60
C ASN A 52 2.72 -1.89 -15.32
N TYR A 53 3.11 -0.74 -14.78
CA TYR A 53 2.18 0.33 -14.42
C TYR A 53 1.40 0.84 -15.64
N GLY A 54 0.07 0.94 -15.48
CA GLY A 54 -0.84 1.30 -16.57
C GLY A 54 -1.11 0.18 -17.60
N LYS A 55 -0.48 -1.00 -17.43
CA LYS A 55 -0.66 -2.17 -18.30
C LYS A 55 -1.20 -3.37 -17.55
N LYS A 56 -0.82 -3.53 -16.32
CA LYS A 56 -1.21 -4.59 -15.40
C LYS A 56 -1.35 -4.04 -13.98
N THR A 57 -2.10 -4.73 -13.14
CA THR A 57 -2.20 -4.49 -11.69
C THR A 57 -1.81 -5.76 -10.95
N ILE A 58 -1.05 -5.60 -9.86
CA ILE A 58 -0.55 -6.71 -9.06
C ILE A 58 -1.58 -7.00 -7.97
N SER A 59 -1.97 -8.26 -7.82
CA SER A 59 -2.86 -8.67 -6.73
C SER A 59 -2.09 -8.72 -5.40
N GLY A 60 -2.70 -8.22 -4.34
CA GLY A 60 -2.13 -8.22 -3.00
C GLY A 60 -3.12 -8.65 -1.94
N MET A 61 -2.62 -9.07 -0.78
CA MET A 61 -3.42 -9.41 0.39
C MET A 61 -2.75 -8.94 1.67
N MET A 62 -3.53 -8.45 2.63
CA MET A 62 -3.05 -8.16 3.98
C MET A 62 -2.99 -9.44 4.81
N ALA A 63 -1.92 -9.64 5.56
CA ALA A 63 -1.80 -10.74 6.51
C ALA A 63 -2.84 -10.62 7.64
N ASP A 64 -3.53 -11.69 7.95
CA ASP A 64 -4.23 -11.84 9.23
C ASP A 64 -3.19 -11.99 10.34
N VAL A 65 -3.51 -11.53 11.56
CA VAL A 65 -2.58 -11.59 12.69
C VAL A 65 -1.18 -11.03 12.37
N ALA A 66 -1.08 -10.10 11.46
CA ALA A 66 0.10 -9.31 11.11
C ALA A 66 1.33 -10.06 10.57
N TRP A 67 1.57 -11.33 10.86
CA TRP A 67 2.83 -12.04 10.54
C TRP A 67 2.62 -13.45 10.01
N ASN A 68 1.70 -13.60 9.05
CA ASN A 68 1.41 -14.88 8.38
C ASN A 68 1.00 -14.69 6.91
N THR A 69 0.57 -15.77 6.26
CA THR A 69 0.06 -15.79 4.87
C THR A 69 -1.30 -16.47 4.77
N ASP A 70 -2.02 -16.63 5.87
CA ASP A 70 -3.24 -17.44 5.95
C ASP A 70 -4.35 -16.89 5.05
N GLU A 71 -4.50 -15.58 4.95
CA GLU A 71 -5.44 -14.94 4.03
C GLU A 71 -5.08 -15.21 2.56
N ALA A 72 -3.80 -15.17 2.20
CA ALA A 72 -3.36 -15.51 0.85
C ALA A 72 -3.56 -17.00 0.55
N GLU A 73 -3.38 -17.89 1.51
CA GLU A 73 -3.70 -19.31 1.41
C GLU A 73 -5.22 -19.52 1.19
N GLN A 74 -6.04 -18.74 1.90
CA GLN A 74 -7.50 -18.78 1.73
C GLN A 74 -7.91 -18.34 0.32
N VAL A 75 -7.31 -17.27 -0.21
CA VAL A 75 -7.56 -16.81 -1.59
C VAL A 75 -7.17 -17.90 -2.59
N ASN A 76 -6.01 -18.53 -2.39
CA ASN A 76 -5.59 -19.65 -3.24
C ASN A 76 -6.55 -20.85 -3.14
N ALA A 77 -7.03 -21.17 -1.96
CA ALA A 77 -8.02 -22.25 -1.78
C ALA A 77 -9.34 -21.96 -2.51
N TRP A 78 -9.73 -20.70 -2.62
CA TRP A 78 -10.94 -20.29 -3.34
C TRP A 78 -10.80 -20.28 -4.86
N THR A 79 -9.63 -19.84 -5.37
CA THR A 79 -9.46 -19.44 -6.77
C THR A 79 -8.46 -20.31 -7.54
N GLY A 80 -7.57 -21.02 -6.84
CA GLY A 80 -6.42 -21.68 -7.43
C GLY A 80 -5.24 -20.75 -7.72
N HIS A 81 -5.32 -19.47 -7.34
CA HIS A 81 -4.31 -18.43 -7.55
C HIS A 81 -3.88 -17.80 -6.23
N TYR A 82 -2.57 -17.63 -6.03
CA TYR A 82 -2.07 -16.82 -4.93
C TYR A 82 -2.04 -15.35 -5.31
N PRO A 83 -2.45 -14.42 -4.42
CA PRO A 83 -2.07 -13.01 -4.58
C PRO A 83 -0.56 -12.88 -4.76
N ALA A 84 -0.12 -11.91 -5.52
CA ALA A 84 1.32 -11.75 -5.80
C ALA A 84 2.06 -11.00 -4.68
N LEU A 85 1.38 -10.15 -3.94
CA LEU A 85 1.90 -9.36 -2.84
C LEU A 85 1.26 -9.79 -1.53
N ASN A 86 2.06 -9.93 -0.46
CA ASN A 86 1.55 -10.06 0.90
C ASN A 86 2.10 -8.92 1.76
N THR A 87 1.22 -8.27 2.51
CA THR A 87 1.62 -7.20 3.44
C THR A 87 1.65 -7.75 4.86
N PHE A 88 2.76 -7.52 5.52
CA PHE A 88 3.03 -7.86 6.92
C PHE A 88 2.99 -6.59 7.77
N ASP A 89 2.69 -6.71 9.07
CA ASP A 89 2.59 -5.56 9.96
C ASP A 89 3.43 -5.74 11.22
N TYR A 90 4.20 -4.73 11.57
CA TYR A 90 4.98 -4.69 12.81
C TYR A 90 4.19 -4.17 14.01
N MET A 91 2.85 -4.25 14.00
CA MET A 91 1.96 -3.68 15.02
C MET A 91 2.17 -4.24 16.43
N HIS A 92 2.67 -5.47 16.55
CA HIS A 92 2.86 -6.15 17.84
C HIS A 92 4.28 -6.01 18.40
N ILE A 93 5.02 -5.00 17.95
CA ILE A 93 6.31 -4.65 18.54
C ILE A 93 6.08 -3.82 19.80
N ARG A 94 6.73 -4.19 20.89
CA ARG A 94 6.92 -3.49 22.16
C ARG A 94 5.64 -3.17 22.93
N TYR A 95 4.79 -2.29 22.45
CA TYR A 95 3.52 -1.94 23.10
C TYR A 95 2.39 -2.74 22.45
N SER A 96 2.21 -3.97 22.92
CA SER A 96 1.18 -4.88 22.41
C SER A 96 0.97 -6.06 23.37
N GLY A 97 -0.28 -6.41 23.64
CA GLY A 97 -0.64 -7.63 24.34
C GLY A 97 -0.35 -8.91 23.54
N GLU A 98 -0.14 -8.79 22.24
CA GLU A 98 0.11 -9.88 21.30
C GLU A 98 1.62 -10.20 21.22
N ASN A 99 2.31 -10.27 22.35
CA ASN A 99 3.76 -10.49 22.43
C ASN A 99 4.21 -11.91 22.08
N TRP A 100 3.30 -12.77 21.65
CA TRP A 100 3.58 -14.11 21.16
C TRP A 100 4.09 -14.14 19.71
N ILE A 101 3.99 -13.03 18.96
CA ILE A 101 4.57 -12.91 17.62
C ILE A 101 6.07 -12.66 17.72
N ASP A 102 6.85 -13.60 17.23
CA ASP A 102 8.31 -13.46 17.16
C ASP A 102 8.73 -12.90 15.79
N TYR A 103 8.91 -11.60 15.70
CA TYR A 103 9.39 -10.93 14.49
C TYR A 103 10.86 -11.24 14.14
N SER A 104 11.62 -11.92 15.01
CA SER A 104 12.94 -12.44 14.66
C SER A 104 12.86 -13.72 13.83
N ASP A 105 11.73 -14.43 13.88
CA ASP A 105 11.40 -15.47 12.91
C ASP A 105 10.86 -14.83 11.62
N ILE A 106 11.75 -14.59 10.68
CA ILE A 106 11.39 -14.05 9.36
C ILE A 106 10.90 -15.12 8.38
N SER A 107 10.69 -16.37 8.83
CA SER A 107 10.29 -17.46 7.94
C SER A 107 8.99 -17.23 7.16
N PRO A 108 7.93 -16.61 7.72
CA PRO A 108 6.74 -16.27 6.94
C PRO A 108 7.05 -15.37 5.74
N VAL A 109 7.90 -14.37 5.94
CA VAL A 109 8.29 -13.40 4.90
C VAL A 109 9.24 -14.03 3.88
N THR A 110 10.26 -14.77 4.35
CA THR A 110 11.23 -15.43 3.45
C THR A 110 10.60 -16.53 2.63
N ASN A 111 9.68 -17.30 3.19
CA ASN A 111 8.94 -18.33 2.46
C ASN A 111 8.08 -17.70 1.36
N TRP A 112 7.41 -16.59 1.65
CA TRP A 112 6.62 -15.85 0.68
C TRP A 112 7.49 -15.31 -0.48
N ALA A 113 8.60 -14.64 -0.16
CA ALA A 113 9.53 -14.11 -1.14
C ALA A 113 10.17 -15.21 -2.00
N ASN A 114 10.60 -16.33 -1.39
CA ASN A 114 11.19 -17.48 -2.09
C ASN A 114 10.18 -18.18 -3.02
N ALA A 115 8.90 -18.12 -2.72
CA ALA A 115 7.85 -18.59 -3.61
C ALA A 115 7.62 -17.66 -4.82
N GLY A 116 8.23 -16.47 -4.84
CA GLY A 116 8.12 -15.47 -5.91
C GLY A 116 7.15 -14.33 -5.59
N GLY A 117 6.70 -14.23 -4.34
CA GLY A 117 5.82 -13.17 -3.87
C GLY A 117 6.56 -11.87 -3.58
N ILE A 118 5.87 -10.75 -3.78
CA ILE A 118 6.32 -9.41 -3.38
C ILE A 118 6.03 -9.22 -1.90
N VAL A 119 6.98 -8.65 -1.19
CA VAL A 119 6.86 -8.34 0.25
C VAL A 119 6.53 -6.86 0.43
N SER A 120 5.45 -6.59 1.15
CA SER A 120 5.13 -5.28 1.69
C SER A 120 5.12 -5.37 3.21
N CYS A 121 5.57 -4.30 3.87
CA CYS A 121 5.48 -4.18 5.32
C CYS A 121 4.88 -2.82 5.69
N MET A 122 4.05 -2.84 6.72
CA MET A 122 3.49 -1.64 7.32
C MET A 122 3.70 -1.66 8.84
N TRP A 123 3.28 -0.60 9.51
CA TRP A 123 3.42 -0.51 10.94
C TRP A 123 2.28 0.28 11.57
N HIS A 124 1.33 -0.43 12.16
CA HIS A 124 0.39 0.15 13.11
C HIS A 124 1.14 0.44 14.43
N TRP A 125 1.69 1.62 14.51
CA TRP A 125 2.60 2.01 15.58
C TRP A 125 1.87 2.31 16.87
N ASN A 126 1.84 1.35 17.77
CA ASN A 126 1.30 1.50 19.10
C ASN A 126 2.24 2.31 20.01
N VAL A 127 1.66 3.20 20.80
CA VAL A 127 2.35 4.03 21.79
C VAL A 127 1.65 3.91 23.15
N PRO A 128 2.31 4.26 24.26
CA PRO A 128 1.64 4.29 25.56
C PRO A 128 0.47 5.27 25.59
N LYS A 129 -0.60 4.92 26.28
CA LYS A 129 -1.74 5.84 26.50
C LYS A 129 -1.35 7.03 27.39
N ASN A 130 -0.51 6.78 28.39
CA ASN A 130 -0.05 7.79 29.35
C ASN A 130 1.43 7.62 29.68
N THR A 131 2.02 8.58 30.35
CA THR A 131 3.45 8.58 30.76
C THR A 131 3.81 7.47 31.74
N ASP A 132 2.84 6.98 32.48
CA ASP A 132 2.95 5.91 33.48
C ASP A 132 2.32 4.58 33.02
N SER A 133 1.90 4.50 31.75
CA SER A 133 1.36 3.27 31.16
C SER A 133 2.42 2.17 31.12
N ASN A 134 1.98 0.95 31.44
CA ASN A 134 2.80 -0.25 31.22
C ASN A 134 2.68 -0.72 29.74
N ILE A 135 3.35 -1.81 29.41
CA ILE A 135 3.40 -2.35 28.06
C ILE A 135 2.02 -2.80 27.53
N ASP A 136 1.07 -3.10 28.43
CA ASP A 136 -0.29 -3.57 28.07
C ASP A 136 -1.31 -2.41 27.94
N ASP A 137 -0.90 -1.18 28.29
CA ASP A 137 -1.73 0.03 28.18
C ASP A 137 -1.25 0.91 27.04
N TYR A 138 -1.62 0.52 25.83
CA TYR A 138 -1.16 1.08 24.57
C TYR A 138 -2.33 1.38 23.61
N THR A 139 -2.05 2.17 22.59
CA THR A 139 -2.97 2.45 21.48
C THR A 139 -2.24 3.02 20.28
N ALA A 140 -2.81 2.88 19.09
CA ALA A 140 -2.44 3.66 17.91
C ALA A 140 -3.37 4.87 17.71
N THR A 141 -4.50 4.94 18.46
CA THR A 141 -5.57 5.91 18.27
C THR A 141 -5.25 7.25 18.92
N LEU A 142 -5.33 8.35 18.15
CA LEU A 142 -5.03 9.71 18.61
C LEU A 142 -5.85 10.16 19.83
N SER A 143 -7.16 9.84 19.85
CA SER A 143 -8.04 10.25 20.92
C SER A 143 -7.88 9.47 22.24
N GLU A 144 -7.09 8.38 22.22
CA GLU A 144 -6.91 7.48 23.37
C GLU A 144 -5.55 7.64 24.05
N THR A 145 -4.69 8.56 23.58
CA THR A 145 -3.36 8.75 24.14
C THR A 145 -3.04 10.23 24.41
N VAL A 146 -2.20 10.45 25.42
CA VAL A 146 -1.57 11.77 25.65
C VAL A 146 -0.25 11.91 24.86
N PHE A 147 0.17 10.87 24.11
CA PHE A 147 1.37 10.89 23.29
C PHE A 147 1.26 11.97 22.21
N ASN A 148 2.21 12.88 22.18
CA ASN A 148 2.14 14.04 21.31
C ASN A 148 3.08 13.90 20.12
N ALA A 149 2.51 13.77 18.91
CA ALA A 149 3.27 13.62 17.67
C ALA A 149 4.28 14.77 17.42
N GLN A 150 3.96 16.00 17.82
CA GLN A 150 4.89 17.14 17.70
C GLN A 150 6.14 16.91 18.56
N LYS A 151 5.98 16.39 19.77
CA LYS A 151 7.08 16.12 20.69
C LYS A 151 7.87 14.86 20.32
N ALA A 152 7.31 14.00 19.49
CA ALA A 152 7.96 12.78 19.03
C ALA A 152 9.31 13.06 18.32
N THR A 153 9.44 14.21 17.66
CA THR A 153 10.69 14.65 16.99
C THR A 153 11.50 15.67 17.78
N GLU A 154 11.04 16.07 18.98
CA GLU A 154 11.69 17.05 19.84
C GLU A 154 12.63 16.36 20.83
N GLU A 155 13.93 16.63 20.72
CA GLU A 155 14.98 16.00 21.53
C GLU A 155 14.75 16.20 23.04
N GLY A 156 14.87 15.12 23.80
CA GLY A 156 14.77 15.15 25.27
C GLY A 156 13.35 15.01 25.81
N THR A 157 12.33 14.91 24.96
CA THR A 157 10.97 14.58 25.40
C THR A 157 10.83 13.08 25.65
N TRP A 158 9.84 12.67 26.43
CA TRP A 158 9.58 11.25 26.66
C TRP A 158 9.06 10.56 25.38
N GLU A 159 8.30 11.27 24.56
CA GLU A 159 7.83 10.79 23.26
C GLU A 159 9.01 10.51 22.33
N ASN A 160 9.99 11.42 22.25
CA ASN A 160 11.18 11.24 21.43
C ASN A 160 12.02 10.04 21.90
N GLY A 161 12.11 9.83 23.23
CA GLY A 161 12.78 8.66 23.79
C GLY A 161 12.13 7.34 23.36
N ILE A 162 10.80 7.28 23.31
CA ILE A 162 10.04 6.11 22.85
C ILE A 162 10.23 5.94 21.34
N VAL A 163 10.04 7.00 20.54
CA VAL A 163 10.19 6.95 19.09
C VAL A 163 11.56 6.43 18.67
N LYS A 164 12.64 6.92 19.29
CA LYS A 164 14.01 6.45 19.01
C LYS A 164 14.18 4.97 19.29
N ALA A 165 13.68 4.49 20.43
CA ALA A 165 13.78 3.09 20.79
C ALA A 165 12.95 2.18 19.87
N ASP A 166 11.79 2.63 19.45
CA ASP A 166 10.93 1.88 18.53
C ASP A 166 11.50 1.87 17.11
N LEU A 167 12.03 3.00 16.62
CA LEU A 167 12.74 3.06 15.34
C LEU A 167 13.97 2.13 15.30
N GLU A 168 14.74 2.06 16.39
CA GLU A 168 15.85 1.12 16.52
C GLU A 168 15.36 -0.33 16.43
N THR A 169 14.27 -0.65 17.12
CA THR A 169 13.68 -1.98 17.12
C THR A 169 13.23 -2.39 15.71
N VAL A 170 12.43 -1.54 15.05
CA VAL A 170 11.94 -1.82 13.68
C VAL A 170 13.09 -1.87 12.68
N ALA A 171 14.08 -0.97 12.78
CA ALA A 171 15.26 -1.00 11.93
C ALA A 171 16.01 -2.33 12.04
N ASN A 172 16.15 -2.88 13.25
CA ASN A 172 16.79 -4.18 13.46
C ASN A 172 15.98 -5.35 12.87
N MET A 173 14.63 -5.27 12.88
CA MET A 173 13.79 -6.24 12.20
C MET A 173 13.94 -6.15 10.68
N LEU A 174 13.87 -4.94 10.12
CA LEU A 174 14.03 -4.71 8.68
C LEU A 174 15.43 -5.08 8.16
N LYS A 175 16.48 -4.96 8.97
CA LYS A 175 17.84 -5.43 8.63
C LYS A 175 17.89 -6.93 8.33
N GLN A 176 17.09 -7.74 9.03
CA GLN A 176 17.04 -9.18 8.76
C GLN A 176 16.49 -9.44 7.35
N LEU A 177 15.48 -8.68 6.91
CA LEU A 177 14.94 -8.78 5.56
C LEU A 177 15.95 -8.32 4.51
N LYS A 178 16.71 -7.25 4.81
CA LYS A 178 17.82 -6.81 3.96
C LYS A 178 18.90 -7.90 3.82
N GLU A 179 19.33 -8.50 4.92
CA GLU A 179 20.32 -9.59 4.93
C GLU A 179 19.83 -10.81 4.14
N ALA A 180 18.53 -11.06 4.16
CA ALA A 180 17.86 -12.06 3.33
C ALA A 180 17.66 -11.63 1.86
N LYS A 181 18.13 -10.44 1.46
CA LYS A 181 17.99 -9.84 0.12
C LYS A 181 16.53 -9.69 -0.33
N ILE A 182 15.66 -9.35 0.59
CA ILE A 182 14.24 -9.13 0.33
C ILE A 182 13.99 -7.63 0.17
N PRO A 183 13.56 -7.16 -1.00
CA PRO A 183 13.07 -5.80 -1.19
C PRO A 183 11.70 -5.66 -0.52
N VAL A 184 11.46 -4.54 0.12
CA VAL A 184 10.24 -4.29 0.90
C VAL A 184 9.53 -3.04 0.40
N LEU A 185 8.28 -3.15 0.02
CA LEU A 185 7.38 -2.00 -0.10
C LEU A 185 7.04 -1.54 1.32
N TRP A 186 7.67 -0.47 1.77
CA TRP A 186 7.55 0.03 3.14
C TRP A 186 6.48 1.12 3.23
N ARG A 187 5.39 0.83 3.93
CA ARG A 187 4.22 1.71 4.08
C ARG A 187 3.99 2.09 5.55
N PRO A 188 4.81 2.96 6.13
CA PRO A 188 4.62 3.44 7.49
C PRO A 188 3.60 4.57 7.55
N LEU A 189 3.07 4.86 8.76
CA LEU A 189 2.34 6.08 9.09
C LEU A 189 1.18 6.38 8.12
N HIS A 190 0.46 5.33 7.70
CA HIS A 190 -0.65 5.40 6.76
C HIS A 190 -1.83 6.23 7.32
N GLU A 191 -2.73 6.69 6.44
CA GLU A 191 -3.98 7.38 6.77
C GLU A 191 -3.83 8.59 7.73
N ALA A 192 -2.68 9.28 7.70
CA ALA A 192 -2.38 10.33 8.65
C ALA A 192 -3.39 11.51 8.59
N ALA A 193 -3.82 11.89 7.38
CA ALA A 193 -4.76 13.01 7.20
C ALA A 193 -6.18 12.70 7.70
N GLY A 194 -6.51 11.42 7.91
CA GLY A 194 -7.76 10.98 8.56
C GLY A 194 -7.82 11.31 10.05
N GLN A 195 -6.67 11.61 10.67
CA GLN A 195 -6.56 12.00 12.08
C GLN A 195 -7.10 10.95 13.07
N PHE A 196 -7.12 9.70 12.65
CA PHE A 196 -7.49 8.59 13.53
C PHE A 196 -6.28 8.15 14.37
N PHE A 197 -5.13 7.99 13.74
CA PHE A 197 -3.91 7.55 14.39
C PHE A 197 -3.17 8.69 15.09
N TRP A 198 -2.36 8.38 16.13
CA TRP A 198 -1.62 9.39 16.89
C TRP A 198 -0.66 10.23 16.03
N TRP A 199 -0.12 9.67 14.97
CA TRP A 199 0.75 10.38 14.01
C TRP A 199 -0.02 11.33 13.08
N GLY A 200 -1.34 11.24 13.04
CA GLY A 200 -2.24 12.09 12.26
C GLY A 200 -2.70 13.36 13.00
N LYS A 201 -1.98 13.82 14.01
CA LYS A 201 -2.37 15.00 14.77
C LYS A 201 -2.42 16.29 13.92
N ASP A 202 -1.38 16.53 13.14
CA ASP A 202 -1.26 17.63 12.19
C ASP A 202 -0.19 17.31 11.12
N ALA A 203 -0.29 17.97 9.97
CA ALA A 203 0.55 17.70 8.82
C ALA A 203 2.04 17.99 9.07
N GLU A 204 2.38 19.02 9.85
CA GLU A 204 3.78 19.39 10.11
C GLU A 204 4.46 18.36 11.02
N SER A 205 3.78 17.94 12.09
CA SER A 205 4.27 16.88 12.98
C SER A 205 4.43 15.56 12.25
N PHE A 206 3.46 15.20 11.39
CA PHE A 206 3.53 14.02 10.55
C PHE A 206 4.76 14.06 9.61
N LYS A 207 4.94 15.15 8.87
CA LYS A 207 6.09 15.28 7.94
C LYS A 207 7.43 15.25 8.67
N ALA A 208 7.50 15.85 9.85
CA ALA A 208 8.70 15.80 10.68
C ALA A 208 9.03 14.36 11.14
N LEU A 209 8.00 13.61 11.58
CA LEU A 209 8.15 12.21 11.99
C LEU A 209 8.55 11.31 10.81
N TRP A 210 7.91 11.49 9.63
CA TRP A 210 8.27 10.78 8.41
C TRP A 210 9.75 10.97 8.05
N LYS A 211 10.20 12.24 8.02
CA LYS A 211 11.59 12.59 7.69
C LYS A 211 12.59 12.07 8.74
N MET A 212 12.22 12.07 10.00
CA MET A 212 13.02 11.47 11.06
C MET A 212 13.19 9.96 10.85
N MET A 213 12.11 9.23 10.59
CA MET A 213 12.14 7.79 10.31
C MET A 213 12.97 7.49 9.05
N PHE A 214 12.74 8.22 7.96
CA PHE A 214 13.45 8.08 6.71
C PHE A 214 14.97 8.27 6.91
N THR A 215 15.36 9.36 7.55
CA THR A 215 16.76 9.68 7.82
C THR A 215 17.42 8.62 8.69
N TYR A 216 16.75 8.22 9.77
CA TYR A 216 17.25 7.19 10.66
C TYR A 216 17.46 5.85 9.93
N PHE A 217 16.49 5.40 9.13
CA PHE A 217 16.61 4.14 8.40
C PHE A 217 17.71 4.20 7.33
N LYS A 218 17.88 5.34 6.68
CA LYS A 218 18.99 5.58 5.75
C LYS A 218 20.35 5.48 6.44
N GLU A 219 20.49 6.09 7.63
CA GLU A 219 21.71 6.00 8.44
C GLU A 219 21.97 4.57 8.95
N GLN A 220 20.92 3.79 9.18
CA GLN A 220 21.02 2.37 9.52
C GLN A 220 21.36 1.50 8.30
N GLY A 221 21.46 2.08 7.10
CA GLY A 221 21.81 1.39 5.86
C GLY A 221 20.69 0.48 5.32
N LEU A 222 19.43 0.79 5.56
CA LEU A 222 18.28 0.05 5.04
C LEU A 222 18.04 0.44 3.57
N ASP A 223 18.83 -0.13 2.67
CA ASP A 223 18.82 0.15 1.23
C ASP A 223 17.90 -0.75 0.41
N ASN A 224 17.03 -1.50 1.06
CA ASN A 224 16.06 -2.42 0.47
C ASN A 224 14.60 -1.93 0.58
N LEU A 225 14.37 -0.71 1.09
CA LEU A 225 13.03 -0.17 1.33
C LEU A 225 12.57 0.75 0.19
N ILE A 226 11.42 0.45 -0.40
CA ILE A 226 10.70 1.28 -1.37
C ILE A 226 9.58 1.99 -0.61
N TRP A 227 9.61 3.30 -0.52
CA TRP A 227 8.77 4.09 0.37
C TRP A 227 7.40 4.40 -0.24
N VAL A 228 6.33 3.99 0.46
CA VAL A 228 4.95 4.17 0.05
C VAL A 228 4.25 5.12 1.02
N TRP A 229 3.84 6.30 0.56
CA TRP A 229 3.03 7.23 1.32
C TRP A 229 1.56 7.05 0.96
N THR A 230 0.68 6.97 1.96
CA THR A 230 -0.76 6.84 1.78
C THR A 230 -1.45 8.19 1.86
N SER A 231 -2.07 8.61 0.75
CA SER A 231 -2.99 9.73 0.68
C SER A 231 -4.37 9.29 1.20
N GLU A 232 -4.95 10.03 2.10
CA GLU A 232 -6.25 9.75 2.73
C GLU A 232 -7.41 10.31 1.91
N ASN A 233 -7.23 11.50 1.33
CA ASN A 233 -8.26 12.18 0.55
C ASN A 233 -7.65 13.16 -0.45
N LYS A 234 -8.45 13.63 -1.39
CA LYS A 234 -7.99 14.53 -2.47
C LYS A 234 -7.46 15.91 -2.01
N ASP A 235 -7.71 16.29 -0.77
CA ASP A 235 -7.37 17.59 -0.22
C ASP A 235 -6.19 17.53 0.78
N ASP A 236 -5.46 16.40 0.85
CA ASP A 236 -4.39 16.14 1.81
C ASP A 236 -2.97 16.39 1.29
N ALA A 237 -2.81 17.08 0.18
CA ALA A 237 -1.50 17.36 -0.41
C ALA A 237 -0.52 18.06 0.56
N ASN A 238 -1.01 18.78 1.57
CA ASN A 238 -0.19 19.38 2.61
C ASN A 238 0.43 18.35 3.59
N TRP A 239 -0.05 17.11 3.59
CA TRP A 239 0.52 15.99 4.34
C TRP A 239 1.64 15.27 3.59
N TYR A 240 1.80 15.53 2.29
CA TYR A 240 2.82 14.89 1.48
C TYR A 240 4.22 15.22 2.00
N PRO A 241 5.08 14.21 2.31
CA PRO A 241 6.39 14.45 2.88
C PRO A 241 7.39 15.11 1.93
N GLY A 242 7.15 15.00 0.63
CA GLY A 242 8.00 15.52 -0.44
C GLY A 242 8.59 14.43 -1.34
N ASP A 243 8.92 14.81 -2.57
CA ASP A 243 9.38 13.89 -3.62
C ASP A 243 10.66 13.14 -3.28
N GLU A 244 11.49 13.69 -2.41
CA GLU A 244 12.74 13.11 -1.96
C GLU A 244 12.57 12.01 -0.87
N TYR A 245 11.33 11.78 -0.41
CA TYR A 245 11.00 10.85 0.67
C TYR A 245 9.98 9.78 0.28
N VAL A 246 9.47 9.79 -0.93
CA VAL A 246 8.37 8.91 -1.37
C VAL A 246 8.65 8.37 -2.77
N ASP A 247 8.53 7.05 -2.93
CA ASP A 247 8.64 6.37 -4.23
C ASP A 247 7.27 6.16 -4.89
N ILE A 248 6.26 5.79 -4.09
CA ILE A 248 4.94 5.36 -4.57
C ILE A 248 3.85 6.02 -3.72
N ILE A 249 2.75 6.40 -4.36
CA ILE A 249 1.57 6.94 -3.69
C ILE A 249 0.56 5.82 -3.44
N GLY A 250 0.15 5.65 -2.21
CA GLY A 250 -0.92 4.74 -1.80
C GLY A 250 -2.26 5.44 -1.63
N ARG A 251 -3.33 4.68 -1.74
CA ARG A 251 -4.71 5.11 -1.45
C ARG A 251 -5.46 3.97 -0.79
N ASP A 252 -6.21 4.27 0.26
CA ASP A 252 -7.06 3.31 0.96
C ASP A 252 -8.53 3.62 0.68
N LEU A 253 -9.28 2.63 0.17
CA LEU A 253 -10.67 2.81 -0.25
C LEU A 253 -11.55 1.64 0.23
N TYR A 254 -12.58 1.97 0.99
CA TYR A 254 -13.55 0.99 1.50
C TYR A 254 -14.96 1.32 1.01
N GLY A 255 -15.70 0.31 0.52
CA GLY A 255 -17.09 0.42 0.11
C GLY A 255 -17.35 1.33 -1.09
N LYS A 256 -16.33 1.70 -1.84
CA LYS A 256 -16.42 2.56 -3.02
C LYS A 256 -16.84 1.76 -4.25
N THR A 257 -17.69 2.35 -5.11
CA THR A 257 -17.98 1.80 -6.43
C THR A 257 -16.75 1.85 -7.33
N ALA A 258 -16.79 1.13 -8.44
CA ALA A 258 -15.70 1.14 -9.43
C ALA A 258 -15.46 2.53 -10.03
N GLU A 259 -16.53 3.29 -10.25
CA GLU A 259 -16.51 4.67 -10.74
C GLU A 259 -15.85 5.60 -9.72
N GLU A 260 -16.26 5.53 -8.45
CA GLU A 260 -15.66 6.32 -7.37
C GLU A 260 -14.16 6.00 -7.20
N CYS A 261 -13.77 4.73 -7.27
CA CYS A 261 -12.36 4.33 -7.24
C CYS A 261 -11.57 4.93 -8.41
N ALA A 262 -12.16 4.98 -9.60
CA ALA A 262 -11.53 5.59 -10.78
C ALA A 262 -11.42 7.12 -10.65
N GLU A 263 -12.39 7.79 -10.03
CA GLU A 263 -12.32 9.23 -9.73
C GLU A 263 -11.17 9.53 -8.74
N GLU A 264 -11.01 8.72 -7.70
CA GLU A 264 -9.91 8.85 -6.73
C GLU A 264 -8.54 8.61 -7.39
N PHE A 265 -8.41 7.56 -8.20
CA PHE A 265 -7.19 7.29 -8.97
C PHE A 265 -6.83 8.46 -9.90
N LYS A 266 -7.81 8.99 -10.61
CA LYS A 266 -7.63 10.13 -11.53
C LYS A 266 -7.22 11.40 -10.78
N ALA A 267 -7.81 11.66 -9.62
CA ALA A 267 -7.45 12.81 -8.80
C ALA A 267 -6.00 12.72 -8.32
N LEU A 268 -5.56 11.55 -7.83
CA LEU A 268 -4.17 11.31 -7.43
C LEU A 268 -3.20 11.40 -8.61
N SER A 269 -3.57 10.86 -9.77
CA SER A 269 -2.77 10.95 -10.99
C SER A 269 -2.58 12.40 -11.46
N ALA A 270 -3.54 13.26 -11.20
CA ALA A 270 -3.42 14.69 -11.51
C ALA A 270 -2.47 15.43 -10.55
N LEU A 271 -2.38 14.99 -9.29
CA LEU A 271 -1.51 15.59 -8.26
C LEU A 271 -0.08 15.03 -8.31
N TYR A 272 0.06 13.73 -8.53
CA TYR A 272 1.32 12.98 -8.41
C TYR A 272 1.62 12.18 -9.68
N GLY A 273 1.43 12.80 -10.86
CA GLY A 273 1.46 12.10 -12.15
C GLY A 273 2.81 11.50 -12.55
N ASP A 274 3.89 11.82 -11.86
CA ASP A 274 5.21 11.23 -12.02
C ASP A 274 5.47 10.04 -11.06
N ARG A 275 4.48 9.68 -10.22
CA ARG A 275 4.56 8.55 -9.29
C ARG A 275 3.58 7.45 -9.69
N MET A 276 3.95 6.21 -9.40
CA MET A 276 3.00 5.10 -9.43
C MET A 276 1.97 5.28 -8.31
N ILE A 277 0.72 4.89 -8.59
CA ILE A 277 -0.37 4.97 -7.64
C ILE A 277 -0.90 3.56 -7.39
N ALA A 278 -1.07 3.20 -6.14
CA ALA A 278 -1.53 1.89 -5.71
C ALA A 278 -2.77 1.99 -4.81
N LEU A 279 -3.63 0.98 -4.89
CA LEU A 279 -4.73 0.77 -3.95
C LEU A 279 -4.17 -0.03 -2.77
N THR A 280 -3.62 0.70 -1.80
CA THR A 280 -2.82 0.13 -0.71
C THR A 280 -3.64 -0.57 0.35
N GLU A 281 -4.94 -0.21 0.47
CA GLU A 281 -5.96 -0.96 1.18
C GLU A 281 -7.28 -0.85 0.45
N CYS A 282 -8.06 -1.93 0.46
CA CYS A 282 -9.42 -1.87 -0.01
C CYS A 282 -10.32 -2.91 0.66
N GLY A 283 -11.63 -2.72 0.52
CA GLY A 283 -12.54 -3.71 1.02
C GLY A 283 -13.97 -3.24 1.24
N TYR A 284 -14.71 -4.11 1.90
CA TYR A 284 -16.07 -3.84 2.32
C TYR A 284 -16.10 -2.76 3.41
N TYR A 285 -16.96 -1.76 3.23
CA TYR A 285 -17.24 -0.78 4.27
C TYR A 285 -18.42 -1.24 5.12
N ALA A 286 -18.22 -1.25 6.44
CA ALA A 286 -19.25 -1.55 7.43
C ALA A 286 -19.42 -0.35 8.36
N ASP A 287 -20.56 0.34 8.29
CA ASP A 287 -20.91 1.38 9.26
C ASP A 287 -21.54 0.72 10.50
N SER A 288 -20.90 0.87 11.66
CA SER A 288 -21.37 0.29 12.92
C SER A 288 -22.70 0.88 13.42
N ASN A 289 -23.09 2.05 12.92
CA ASN A 289 -24.27 2.78 13.36
C ASN A 289 -25.41 2.73 12.34
N ASP A 290 -25.11 2.44 11.07
CA ASP A 290 -26.08 2.47 9.98
C ASP A 290 -25.75 1.42 8.91
N ALA A 291 -26.29 0.24 9.05
CA ALA A 291 -26.06 -0.87 8.12
C ALA A 291 -26.53 -0.56 6.66
N SER A 292 -27.36 0.48 6.43
CA SER A 292 -27.75 0.88 5.08
C SER A 292 -26.60 1.53 4.27
N LYS A 293 -25.54 1.92 4.95
CA LYS A 293 -24.31 2.46 4.33
C LYS A 293 -23.27 1.40 4.04
N ASN A 294 -23.51 0.17 4.46
CA ASN A 294 -22.60 -0.94 4.18
C ASN A 294 -22.52 -1.20 2.69
N SER A 295 -21.32 -1.29 2.17
CA SER A 295 -21.12 -1.50 0.73
C SER A 295 -19.82 -2.29 0.45
N PRO A 296 -19.84 -3.18 -0.56
CA PRO A 296 -18.63 -3.82 -1.04
C PRO A 296 -17.79 -2.82 -1.86
N ILE A 297 -16.49 -3.07 -1.93
CA ILE A 297 -15.62 -2.39 -2.88
C ILE A 297 -15.94 -2.88 -4.32
N GLY A 298 -15.90 -1.95 -5.28
CA GLY A 298 -16.07 -2.28 -6.70
C GLY A 298 -15.01 -3.28 -7.18
N ASN A 299 -15.38 -4.15 -8.11
CA ASN A 299 -14.46 -5.14 -8.65
C ASN A 299 -13.30 -4.50 -9.43
N ILE A 300 -12.11 -5.09 -9.38
CA ILE A 300 -10.88 -4.57 -9.99
C ILE A 300 -10.99 -4.42 -11.51
N GLU A 301 -11.62 -5.38 -12.20
CA GLU A 301 -11.86 -5.27 -13.65
C GLU A 301 -12.72 -4.05 -13.98
N ALA A 302 -13.80 -3.81 -13.20
CA ALA A 302 -14.64 -2.66 -13.39
C ALA A 302 -13.90 -1.34 -13.07
N GLN A 303 -13.06 -1.30 -12.01
CA GLN A 303 -12.23 -0.15 -11.71
C GLN A 303 -11.26 0.14 -12.86
N TRP A 304 -10.61 -0.89 -13.40
CA TRP A 304 -9.70 -0.78 -14.55
C TRP A 304 -10.42 -0.22 -15.79
N ASN A 305 -11.59 -0.75 -16.11
CA ASN A 305 -12.40 -0.31 -17.26
C ASN A 305 -12.89 1.13 -17.13
N ASN A 306 -12.99 1.65 -15.90
CA ASN A 306 -13.27 3.07 -15.60
C ASN A 306 -12.00 3.94 -15.56
N GLY A 307 -10.81 3.34 -15.74
CA GLY A 307 -9.52 4.06 -15.85
C GLY A 307 -8.64 4.03 -14.61
N ALA A 308 -8.97 3.25 -13.56
CA ALA A 308 -8.12 3.07 -12.39
C ALA A 308 -7.08 1.96 -12.61
N ALA A 309 -5.95 2.30 -13.16
CA ALA A 309 -4.84 1.37 -13.43
C ALA A 309 -3.86 1.33 -12.25
N TRP A 310 -4.32 0.89 -11.09
CA TRP A 310 -3.52 0.78 -9.88
C TRP A 310 -2.26 -0.08 -10.10
N SER A 311 -1.12 0.31 -9.52
CA SER A 311 0.10 -0.52 -9.53
C SER A 311 -0.14 -1.88 -8.88
N TRP A 312 -0.79 -1.87 -7.74
CA TRP A 312 -1.36 -3.06 -7.08
C TRP A 312 -2.64 -2.70 -6.36
N PHE A 313 -3.40 -3.71 -5.96
CA PHE A 313 -4.51 -3.61 -5.02
C PHE A 313 -4.32 -4.59 -3.87
N MET A 314 -4.79 -4.24 -2.67
CA MET A 314 -4.65 -5.07 -1.49
C MET A 314 -5.92 -5.02 -0.63
N PRO A 315 -6.82 -6.01 -0.74
CA PRO A 315 -7.90 -6.16 0.24
C PRO A 315 -7.34 -6.33 1.65
N TRP A 316 -8.00 -5.67 2.60
CA TRP A 316 -7.73 -5.90 4.02
C TRP A 316 -8.16 -7.29 4.41
N TYR A 317 -7.52 -7.89 5.41
CA TYR A 317 -7.89 -9.22 5.88
C TYR A 317 -9.35 -9.26 6.37
N GLY A 318 -10.02 -10.39 6.18
CA GLY A 318 -11.30 -10.69 6.78
C GLY A 318 -11.07 -11.74 7.84
N ASN A 319 -11.70 -11.69 8.98
CA ASN A 319 -11.54 -12.71 10.02
C ASN A 319 -12.02 -14.09 9.51
N ALA A 320 -11.30 -14.65 8.57
CA ALA A 320 -11.60 -15.90 7.88
C ALA A 320 -11.30 -17.11 8.77
N GLY A 321 -11.81 -17.15 9.96
CA GLY A 321 -11.59 -18.28 10.87
C GLY A 321 -12.39 -18.21 12.15
N GLU A 322 -12.88 -17.05 12.51
CA GLU A 322 -13.64 -16.85 13.73
C GLU A 322 -15.08 -16.43 13.46
N GLY A 323 -15.98 -17.40 13.40
CA GLY A 323 -17.40 -17.17 13.49
C GLY A 323 -18.07 -16.77 12.18
N THR A 324 -19.21 -17.31 11.97
CA THR A 324 -20.04 -17.38 10.78
C THR A 324 -20.57 -16.05 10.24
N GLU A 325 -20.12 -14.89 10.70
CA GLU A 325 -20.68 -13.58 10.33
C GLU A 325 -19.64 -12.53 9.91
N ALA A 326 -18.34 -12.80 10.02
CA ALA A 326 -17.33 -11.90 9.49
C ALA A 326 -17.39 -11.93 7.95
N ARG A 327 -17.78 -10.81 7.35
CA ARG A 327 -17.73 -10.68 5.90
C ARG A 327 -16.30 -10.32 5.53
N PRO A 328 -15.61 -11.14 4.72
CA PRO A 328 -14.30 -10.78 4.21
C PRO A 328 -14.40 -9.45 3.47
N HIS A 329 -13.37 -8.62 3.57
CA HIS A 329 -13.29 -7.35 2.84
C HIS A 329 -13.37 -7.57 1.31
N ALA A 330 -12.87 -8.71 0.82
CA ALA A 330 -13.08 -9.21 -0.53
C ALA A 330 -13.45 -10.69 -0.45
N ASP A 331 -14.66 -11.04 -0.83
CA ASP A 331 -15.17 -12.40 -0.79
C ASP A 331 -14.65 -13.27 -1.95
N LYS A 332 -14.97 -14.56 -1.92
CA LYS A 332 -14.60 -15.51 -2.96
C LYS A 332 -15.00 -15.04 -4.36
N ALA A 333 -16.22 -14.54 -4.53
CA ALA A 333 -16.74 -14.12 -5.85
C ALA A 333 -15.97 -12.89 -6.37
N TRP A 334 -15.59 -11.98 -5.48
CA TRP A 334 -14.78 -10.82 -5.81
C TRP A 334 -13.38 -11.25 -6.31
N TRP A 335 -12.74 -12.19 -5.61
CA TRP A 335 -11.42 -12.72 -5.97
C TRP A 335 -11.44 -13.54 -7.27
N GLU A 336 -12.47 -14.39 -7.47
CA GLU A 336 -12.66 -15.13 -8.72
C GLU A 336 -12.79 -14.17 -9.90
N ALA A 337 -13.56 -13.09 -9.76
CA ALA A 337 -13.69 -12.08 -10.78
C ALA A 337 -12.40 -11.29 -11.02
N ALA A 338 -11.64 -10.97 -9.95
CA ALA A 338 -10.35 -10.30 -10.09
C ALA A 338 -9.34 -11.12 -10.90
N PHE A 339 -9.21 -12.43 -10.63
CA PHE A 339 -8.29 -13.29 -11.38
C PHE A 339 -8.79 -13.71 -12.76
N GLN A 340 -10.04 -13.46 -13.11
CA GLN A 340 -10.51 -13.58 -14.49
C GLN A 340 -10.08 -12.40 -15.37
N SER A 341 -9.66 -11.29 -14.79
CA SER A 341 -9.16 -10.14 -15.51
C SER A 341 -7.78 -10.40 -16.10
N GLU A 342 -7.63 -10.18 -17.40
CA GLU A 342 -6.31 -10.24 -18.06
C GLU A 342 -5.33 -9.19 -17.53
N ASN A 343 -5.83 -8.16 -16.83
CA ASN A 343 -5.02 -7.08 -16.28
C ASN A 343 -4.41 -7.41 -14.92
N VAL A 344 -4.89 -8.44 -14.23
CA VAL A 344 -4.44 -8.82 -12.89
C VAL A 344 -3.31 -9.85 -12.96
N LEU A 345 -2.23 -9.58 -12.25
CA LEU A 345 -1.11 -10.51 -12.08
C LEU A 345 -1.21 -11.23 -10.73
N ASP A 346 -1.19 -12.54 -10.76
CA ASP A 346 -1.01 -13.41 -9.60
C ASP A 346 0.49 -13.65 -9.31
N ARG A 347 0.79 -14.39 -8.24
CA ARG A 347 2.18 -14.64 -7.80
C ARG A 347 3.01 -15.37 -8.87
N GLU A 348 2.43 -16.33 -9.59
CA GLU A 348 3.16 -17.10 -10.60
C GLU A 348 3.48 -16.23 -11.82
N ALA A 349 2.56 -15.37 -12.24
CA ALA A 349 2.78 -14.43 -13.34
C ALA A 349 3.86 -13.40 -12.98
N VAL A 350 3.84 -12.86 -11.74
CA VAL A 350 4.89 -11.94 -11.24
C VAL A 350 6.24 -12.63 -11.20
N LYS A 351 6.34 -13.84 -10.65
CA LYS A 351 7.56 -14.65 -10.59
C LYS A 351 8.15 -14.89 -11.98
N GLU A 352 7.32 -15.30 -12.94
CA GLU A 352 7.75 -15.51 -14.31
C GLU A 352 8.25 -14.20 -14.95
N ALA A 353 7.53 -13.12 -14.81
CA ALA A 353 7.90 -11.83 -15.38
C ALA A 353 9.21 -11.29 -14.76
N MET A 354 9.35 -11.34 -13.44
CA MET A 354 10.58 -10.93 -12.75
C MET A 354 11.78 -11.79 -13.09
N SER A 355 11.61 -13.07 -13.44
CA SER A 355 12.73 -13.94 -13.85
C SER A 355 13.37 -13.52 -15.17
N LYS A 356 12.70 -12.70 -15.96
CA LYS A 356 13.14 -12.22 -17.28
C LYS A 356 13.86 -10.86 -17.23
N LEU A 357 13.81 -10.17 -16.08
CA LEU A 357 14.53 -8.93 -15.81
C LEU A 357 15.94 -9.21 -15.26
#